data_15b7c57009509d8662358852f2fdef4b
#
_entry.id   15b7c57009509d8662358852f2fdef4b
#
_cell.length_a   1.000
_cell.length_b   1.000
_cell.length_c   1.000
_cell.angle_alpha   90.00
_cell.angle_beta   90.00
_cell.angle_gamma   90.00
#
_symmetry.space_group_name_H-M   'P 1'
#
loop_
_entity.id
_entity.type
_entity.pdbx_description
1 polymer ?
#
loop_
_entity_poly.entity_id
_entity_poly.type
_entity_poly.pdbx_seq_one_letter_code
_entity_poly.pdbx_strand_id
1 'polypeptide(L)'
;MKLTILGCLGGYPYQDQGTTAFLLQAKGYNLLIDCGSRAVTELEHHLSPLCLDAVILTHYHHDHIADLGVLQQYLQLWSKDDPDWDGQILKIWGHTEDEFHFNSLTMPNVSIGKSYKKDDLKKIGPWDVTFMRTRHPVLTFALHLLERDTGKVLVFTGDSGYLDDFCEFAKNADVLLADTYFFTETKHAPTHLTAKEAGKIAAKARVKKLILTHLPQHGDLERLKKEAKEAMCKEEALLAKPHMIVEI
;
A
#
# COMPACT_ATOMS: atom_id res chain seq x y z
N MET A 1 11.60 7.66 7.64
CA MET A 1 11.04 6.31 7.35
C MET A 1 11.52 5.81 5.99
N LYS A 2 11.59 4.50 5.83
CA LYS A 2 12.04 3.85 4.59
C LYS A 2 10.89 3.05 4.00
N LEU A 3 10.56 3.29 2.74
CA LEU A 3 9.57 2.56 1.96
C LEU A 3 10.28 1.66 0.96
N THR A 4 9.94 0.37 0.95
CA THR A 4 10.40 -0.60 -0.06
C THR A 4 9.19 -1.11 -0.85
N ILE A 5 9.24 -1.03 -2.17
CA ILE A 5 8.20 -1.57 -3.05
C ILE A 5 8.47 -3.07 -3.25
N LEU A 6 7.55 -3.93 -2.83
CA LEU A 6 7.62 -5.38 -3.03
C LEU A 6 6.88 -5.79 -4.29
N GLY A 7 5.69 -5.21 -4.51
CA GLY A 7 4.86 -5.42 -5.68
C GLY A 7 4.10 -4.16 -6.06
N CYS A 8 3.88 -3.93 -7.34
CA CYS A 8 3.32 -2.68 -7.86
C CYS A 8 2.36 -2.83 -9.02
N LEU A 9 2.02 -4.07 -9.42
CA LEU A 9 1.01 -4.30 -10.46
C LEU A 9 -0.39 -4.34 -9.87
N GLY A 10 -1.37 -3.87 -10.65
CA GLY A 10 -2.78 -3.98 -10.30
C GLY A 10 -3.43 -5.23 -10.87
N GLY A 11 -4.45 -5.77 -10.18
CA GLY A 11 -5.31 -6.84 -10.63
C GLY A 11 -4.69 -8.25 -10.59
N TYR A 12 -3.51 -8.47 -11.15
CA TYR A 12 -2.88 -9.79 -11.19
C TYR A 12 -1.35 -9.68 -11.40
N PRO A 13 -0.57 -10.68 -10.91
CA PRO A 13 0.88 -10.71 -11.14
C PRO A 13 1.17 -11.01 -12.62
N TYR A 14 2.24 -10.45 -13.14
CA TYR A 14 2.64 -10.66 -14.52
C TYR A 14 4.16 -10.78 -14.64
N GLN A 15 4.61 -11.78 -15.42
CA GLN A 15 6.02 -12.17 -15.47
C GLN A 15 6.56 -12.38 -14.04
N ASP A 16 7.67 -11.77 -13.67
CA ASP A 16 8.27 -11.91 -12.34
C ASP A 16 7.86 -10.80 -11.36
N GLN A 17 6.81 -10.03 -11.67
CA GLN A 17 6.35 -8.92 -10.84
C GLN A 17 5.07 -9.26 -10.08
N GLY A 18 5.08 -8.92 -8.80
CA GLY A 18 3.95 -9.10 -7.88
C GLY A 18 2.94 -7.95 -7.91
N THR A 19 1.81 -8.18 -7.27
CA THR A 19 0.76 -7.19 -7.06
C THR A 19 1.02 -6.36 -5.79
N THR A 20 0.12 -5.48 -5.44
CA THR A 20 0.29 -4.44 -4.43
C THR A 20 0.82 -4.96 -3.09
N ALA A 21 2.04 -4.59 -2.74
CA ALA A 21 2.65 -4.84 -1.43
C ALA A 21 3.81 -3.87 -1.18
N PHE A 22 3.85 -3.25 0.00
CA PHE A 22 4.91 -2.30 0.37
C PHE A 22 5.38 -2.55 1.80
N LEU A 23 6.70 -2.57 2.00
CA LEU A 23 7.30 -2.61 3.33
C LEU A 23 7.65 -1.19 3.78
N LEU A 24 7.04 -0.74 4.87
CA LEU A 24 7.33 0.55 5.50
C LEU A 24 8.05 0.34 6.83
N GLN A 25 9.22 0.95 7.00
CA GLN A 25 10.08 0.77 8.15
C GLN A 25 10.45 2.11 8.80
N ALA A 26 10.34 2.18 10.12
CA ALA A 26 10.87 3.29 10.92
C ALA A 26 11.06 2.84 12.38
N LYS A 27 12.13 3.31 13.04
CA LYS A 27 12.39 3.05 14.47
C LYS A 27 12.39 1.56 14.85
N GLY A 28 12.84 0.69 13.95
CA GLY A 28 12.86 -0.75 14.17
C GLY A 28 11.50 -1.43 14.00
N TYR A 29 10.45 -0.71 13.61
CA TYR A 29 9.12 -1.26 13.34
C TYR A 29 8.92 -1.54 11.84
N ASN A 30 8.40 -2.71 11.50
CA ASN A 30 8.22 -3.21 10.15
C ASN A 30 6.72 -3.39 9.86
N LEU A 31 6.16 -2.51 9.04
CA LEU A 31 4.76 -2.52 8.62
C LEU A 31 4.67 -2.97 7.16
N LEU A 32 3.92 -4.04 6.89
CA LEU A 32 3.53 -4.40 5.53
C LEU A 32 2.21 -3.71 5.17
N ILE A 33 2.19 -2.94 4.08
CA ILE A 33 0.99 -2.31 3.53
C ILE A 33 0.54 -3.14 2.33
N ASP A 34 -0.62 -3.74 2.43
CA ASP A 34 -1.17 -4.79 1.57
C ASP A 34 -0.26 -6.03 1.45
N CYS A 35 -0.81 -7.15 1.05
CA CYS A 35 -0.12 -8.44 0.94
C CYS A 35 -0.59 -9.18 -0.32
N GLY A 36 -0.38 -8.54 -1.47
CA GLY A 36 -0.75 -9.07 -2.78
C GLY A 36 0.11 -10.26 -3.21
N SER A 37 -0.11 -10.72 -4.42
CA SER A 37 0.61 -11.89 -4.95
C SER A 37 2.13 -11.64 -4.97
N ARG A 38 2.91 -12.64 -4.56
CA ARG A 38 4.39 -12.64 -4.39
C ARG A 38 4.90 -11.76 -3.23
N ALA A 39 4.02 -11.15 -2.42
CA ALA A 39 4.44 -10.27 -1.34
C ALA A 39 5.39 -10.96 -0.35
N VAL A 40 5.12 -12.21 0.04
CA VAL A 40 5.96 -12.97 0.98
C VAL A 40 7.34 -13.25 0.38
N THR A 41 7.41 -13.73 -0.86
CA THR A 41 8.67 -14.04 -1.55
C THR A 41 9.53 -12.79 -1.75
N GLU A 42 8.92 -11.67 -2.16
CA GLU A 42 9.64 -10.41 -2.36
C GLU A 42 10.07 -9.79 -1.03
N LEU A 43 9.30 -10.00 0.04
CA LEU A 43 9.67 -9.56 1.39
C LEU A 43 10.96 -10.23 1.89
N GLU A 44 11.13 -11.54 1.65
CA GLU A 44 12.31 -12.31 2.08
C GLU A 44 13.64 -11.76 1.52
N HIS A 45 13.62 -11.02 0.41
CA HIS A 45 14.80 -10.32 -0.10
C HIS A 45 15.21 -9.12 0.76
N HIS A 46 14.38 -8.66 1.68
CA HIS A 46 14.61 -7.46 2.48
C HIS A 46 14.55 -7.71 3.98
N LEU A 47 13.69 -8.63 4.41
CA LEU A 47 13.38 -8.90 5.81
C LEU A 47 12.78 -10.30 5.95
N SER A 48 13.16 -11.04 6.98
CA SER A 48 12.42 -12.25 7.34
C SER A 48 10.96 -11.89 7.65
N PRO A 49 9.95 -12.60 7.09
CA PRO A 49 8.54 -12.36 7.42
C PRO A 49 8.24 -12.48 8.93
N LEU A 50 9.06 -13.19 9.70
CA LEU A 50 8.96 -13.28 11.16
C LEU A 50 9.23 -11.95 11.87
N CYS A 51 9.96 -11.04 11.23
CA CYS A 51 10.26 -9.72 11.77
C CYS A 51 9.20 -8.66 11.47
N LEU A 52 8.04 -9.05 10.89
CA LEU A 52 6.91 -8.14 10.71
C LEU A 52 6.21 -7.87 12.04
N ASP A 53 6.00 -6.59 12.35
CA ASP A 53 5.23 -6.15 13.52
C ASP A 53 3.73 -6.05 13.24
N ALA A 54 3.37 -5.68 12.00
CA ALA A 54 1.97 -5.57 11.57
C ALA A 54 1.83 -5.63 10.05
N VAL A 55 0.60 -5.96 9.63
CA VAL A 55 0.09 -5.76 8.27
C VAL A 55 -1.07 -4.78 8.33
N ILE A 56 -1.22 -3.92 7.33
CA ILE A 56 -2.40 -3.09 7.13
C ILE A 56 -2.93 -3.28 5.72
N LEU A 57 -4.20 -3.63 5.59
CA LEU A 57 -4.86 -3.89 4.31
C LEU A 57 -5.76 -2.71 3.95
N THR A 58 -5.68 -2.24 2.71
CA THR A 58 -6.56 -1.19 2.20
C THR A 58 -7.95 -1.71 1.89
N HIS A 59 -8.03 -2.92 1.36
CA HIS A 59 -9.25 -3.67 1.05
C HIS A 59 -8.93 -5.16 0.78
N TYR A 60 -9.95 -5.93 0.34
CA TYR A 60 -9.82 -7.39 0.24
C TYR A 60 -9.90 -7.95 -1.18
N HIS A 61 -9.58 -7.17 -2.23
CA HIS A 61 -9.34 -7.76 -3.55
C HIS A 61 -8.10 -8.65 -3.51
N HIS A 62 -8.12 -9.71 -4.32
CA HIS A 62 -7.08 -10.74 -4.28
C HIS A 62 -5.67 -10.20 -4.56
N ASP A 63 -5.53 -9.20 -5.41
CA ASP A 63 -4.25 -8.56 -5.70
C ASP A 63 -3.68 -7.71 -4.55
N HIS A 64 -4.45 -7.56 -3.46
CA HIS A 64 -4.04 -6.93 -2.20
C HIS A 64 -3.91 -7.90 -1.04
N ILE A 65 -4.43 -9.13 -1.16
CA ILE A 65 -4.44 -10.12 -0.06
C ILE A 65 -4.01 -11.53 -0.48
N ALA A 66 -3.60 -11.75 -1.73
CA ALA A 66 -3.34 -13.10 -2.26
C ALA A 66 -2.33 -13.91 -1.42
N ASP A 67 -1.29 -13.27 -0.91
CA ASP A 67 -0.26 -13.93 -0.10
C ASP A 67 -0.56 -13.88 1.41
N LEU A 68 -1.69 -13.32 1.84
CA LEU A 68 -1.99 -13.20 3.28
C LEU A 68 -2.06 -14.57 3.98
N GLY A 69 -2.76 -15.53 3.35
CA GLY A 69 -2.81 -16.90 3.84
C GLY A 69 -1.45 -17.60 3.78
N VAL A 70 -0.63 -17.27 2.78
CA VAL A 70 0.76 -17.75 2.66
C VAL A 70 1.61 -17.20 3.81
N LEU A 71 1.48 -15.90 4.12
CA LEU A 71 2.16 -15.28 5.26
C LEU A 71 1.77 -15.93 6.58
N GLN A 72 0.47 -16.15 6.82
CA GLN A 72 -0.01 -16.84 8.02
C GLN A 72 0.55 -18.26 8.12
N GLN A 73 0.59 -19.00 7.01
CA GLN A 73 1.16 -20.34 6.96
C GLN A 73 2.67 -20.34 7.19
N TYR A 74 3.38 -19.37 6.63
CA TYR A 74 4.82 -19.16 6.87
C TYR A 74 5.09 -18.97 8.36
N LEU A 75 4.38 -18.04 9.01
CA LEU A 75 4.50 -17.78 10.44
C LEU A 75 4.17 -19.00 11.29
N GLN A 76 3.14 -19.76 10.93
CA GLN A 76 2.73 -20.98 11.64
C GLN A 76 3.80 -22.06 11.63
N LEU A 77 4.48 -22.25 10.51
CA LEU A 77 5.45 -23.33 10.32
C LEU A 77 6.83 -22.98 10.88
N TRP A 78 7.30 -21.75 10.69
CA TRP A 78 8.66 -21.32 11.04
C TRP A 78 8.82 -20.77 12.45
N SER A 79 7.75 -20.28 13.05
CA SER A 79 7.80 -19.54 14.33
C SER A 79 8.42 -20.28 15.52
N LYS A 80 8.57 -21.59 15.44
CA LYS A 80 9.05 -22.42 16.56
C LYS A 80 10.57 -22.62 16.57
N ASP A 81 11.20 -22.51 15.43
CA ASP A 81 12.60 -22.91 15.22
C ASP A 81 13.51 -21.75 14.78
N ASP A 82 12.96 -20.57 14.51
CA ASP A 82 13.73 -19.42 14.04
C ASP A 82 14.12 -18.49 15.21
N PRO A 83 15.44 -18.20 15.37
CA PRO A 83 15.93 -17.31 16.44
C PRO A 83 15.47 -15.85 16.28
N ASP A 84 15.01 -15.43 15.11
CA ASP A 84 14.50 -14.08 14.85
C ASP A 84 13.05 -13.90 15.31
N TRP A 85 12.35 -15.00 15.66
CA TRP A 85 10.97 -14.92 16.12
C TRP A 85 10.87 -14.62 17.62
N ASP A 86 10.26 -13.50 17.94
CA ASP A 86 10.07 -13.04 19.30
C ASP A 86 8.79 -13.57 20.01
N GLY A 87 8.04 -14.43 19.32
CA GLY A 87 6.78 -14.98 19.85
C GLY A 87 5.56 -14.06 19.68
N GLN A 88 5.68 -12.94 18.98
CA GLN A 88 4.57 -12.02 18.79
C GLN A 88 3.52 -12.55 17.81
N ILE A 89 2.25 -12.39 18.17
CA ILE A 89 1.13 -12.62 17.27
C ILE A 89 1.02 -11.43 16.30
N LEU A 90 1.13 -11.69 15.00
CA LEU A 90 1.07 -10.66 13.96
C LEU A 90 -0.27 -9.93 13.98
N LYS A 91 -0.26 -8.60 14.08
CA LYS A 91 -1.46 -7.77 14.00
C LYS A 91 -1.78 -7.45 12.55
N ILE A 92 -2.97 -7.84 12.07
CA ILE A 92 -3.41 -7.56 10.72
C ILE A 92 -4.60 -6.59 10.78
N TRP A 93 -4.38 -5.35 10.33
CA TRP A 93 -5.38 -4.31 10.34
C TRP A 93 -6.23 -4.36 9.07
N GLY A 94 -7.57 -4.34 9.24
CA GLY A 94 -8.53 -4.35 8.14
C GLY A 94 -9.87 -3.74 8.55
N HIS A 95 -10.75 -3.45 7.58
CA HIS A 95 -12.11 -3.00 7.87
C HIS A 95 -13.04 -4.18 8.16
N THR A 96 -14.13 -3.95 8.89
CA THR A 96 -15.07 -5.00 9.33
C THR A 96 -16.33 -5.13 8.48
N GLU A 97 -16.50 -4.32 7.43
CA GLU A 97 -17.72 -4.35 6.60
C GLU A 97 -17.80 -5.60 5.69
N ASP A 98 -16.68 -6.27 5.45
CA ASP A 98 -16.61 -7.61 4.89
C ASP A 98 -16.20 -8.59 6.01
N GLU A 99 -17.20 -9.15 6.66
CA GLU A 99 -17.01 -10.01 7.82
C GLU A 99 -16.23 -11.29 7.48
N PHE A 100 -16.44 -11.85 6.30
CA PHE A 100 -15.76 -13.08 5.88
C PHE A 100 -14.24 -12.86 5.80
N HIS A 101 -13.80 -11.82 5.07
CA HIS A 101 -12.39 -11.52 4.95
C HIS A 101 -11.79 -11.02 6.27
N PHE A 102 -12.53 -10.18 7.02
CA PHE A 102 -12.03 -9.70 8.32
C PHE A 102 -11.78 -10.85 9.31
N ASN A 103 -12.67 -11.83 9.37
CA ASN A 103 -12.50 -13.00 10.25
C ASN A 103 -11.29 -13.84 9.84
N SER A 104 -10.95 -13.92 8.54
CA SER A 104 -9.77 -14.64 8.06
C SER A 104 -8.43 -14.00 8.47
N LEU A 105 -8.42 -12.75 8.93
CA LEU A 105 -7.23 -12.09 9.45
C LEU A 105 -6.74 -12.68 10.77
N THR A 106 -7.60 -13.43 11.46
CA THR A 106 -7.27 -14.06 12.74
C THR A 106 -7.01 -15.56 12.53
N MET A 107 -5.78 -15.98 12.75
CA MET A 107 -5.37 -17.37 12.85
C MET A 107 -4.85 -17.63 14.27
N PRO A 108 -5.42 -18.60 15.01
CA PRO A 108 -5.02 -18.88 16.40
C PRO A 108 -3.50 -19.04 16.57
N ASN A 109 -2.93 -18.34 17.53
CA ASN A 109 -1.49 -18.31 17.84
C ASN A 109 -0.55 -17.81 16.72
N VAL A 110 -1.08 -17.24 15.65
CA VAL A 110 -0.31 -16.76 14.49
C VAL A 110 -0.59 -15.29 14.22
N SER A 111 -1.86 -14.94 14.02
CA SER A 111 -2.26 -13.57 13.70
C SER A 111 -3.57 -13.17 14.37
N ILE A 112 -3.78 -11.87 14.51
CA ILE A 112 -5.01 -11.30 15.07
C ILE A 112 -5.51 -10.12 14.24
N GLY A 113 -6.77 -10.19 13.77
CA GLY A 113 -7.44 -9.10 13.09
C GLY A 113 -7.65 -7.90 14.03
N LYS A 114 -7.27 -6.72 13.58
CA LYS A 114 -7.49 -5.41 14.23
C LYS A 114 -8.33 -4.54 13.31
N SER A 115 -9.40 -3.96 13.84
CA SER A 115 -10.31 -3.19 13.03
C SER A 115 -9.94 -1.71 12.93
N TYR A 116 -10.21 -1.14 11.77
CA TYR A 116 -10.29 0.29 11.56
C TYR A 116 -11.54 0.63 10.71
N LYS A 117 -11.92 1.90 10.71
CA LYS A 117 -13.01 2.46 9.90
C LYS A 117 -12.66 3.87 9.47
N LYS A 118 -13.49 4.44 8.61
CA LYS A 118 -13.40 5.85 8.21
C LYS A 118 -13.26 6.76 9.43
N ASP A 119 -12.43 7.79 9.30
CA ASP A 119 -12.17 8.83 10.31
C ASP A 119 -11.53 8.33 11.63
N ASP A 120 -11.12 7.07 11.70
CA ASP A 120 -10.31 6.59 12.81
C ASP A 120 -8.91 7.19 12.78
N LEU A 121 -8.32 7.35 13.97
CA LEU A 121 -6.89 7.54 14.18
C LEU A 121 -6.35 6.31 14.89
N LYS A 122 -5.48 5.55 14.22
CA LYS A 122 -4.82 4.37 14.82
C LYS A 122 -3.34 4.65 15.02
N LYS A 123 -2.84 4.29 16.20
CA LYS A 123 -1.39 4.29 16.48
C LYS A 123 -0.83 2.92 16.13
N ILE A 124 -0.08 2.84 15.02
CA ILE A 124 0.54 1.61 14.54
C ILE A 124 2.05 1.83 14.50
N GLY A 125 2.78 1.16 15.40
CA GLY A 125 4.21 1.41 15.58
C GLY A 125 4.51 2.91 15.77
N PRO A 126 5.44 3.50 15.00
CA PRO A 126 5.79 4.91 15.10
C PRO A 126 4.81 5.85 14.38
N TRP A 127 3.77 5.32 13.69
CA TRP A 127 2.87 6.13 12.87
C TRP A 127 1.52 6.38 13.53
N ASP A 128 1.01 7.59 13.31
CA ASP A 128 -0.39 7.92 13.40
C ASP A 128 -1.02 7.70 12.02
N VAL A 129 -2.01 6.79 11.94
CA VAL A 129 -2.62 6.36 10.69
C VAL A 129 -4.07 6.80 10.65
N THR A 130 -4.45 7.53 9.61
CA THR A 130 -5.84 7.92 9.33
C THR A 130 -6.30 7.37 8.01
N PHE A 131 -7.63 7.29 7.82
CA PHE A 131 -8.28 6.55 6.75
C PHE A 131 -9.30 7.41 6.04
N MET A 132 -9.27 7.40 4.71
CA MET A 132 -10.28 8.03 3.87
C MET A 132 -10.92 6.98 2.96
N ARG A 133 -12.26 6.94 2.91
CA ARG A 133 -12.97 6.06 1.98
C ARG A 133 -12.71 6.47 0.55
N THR A 134 -12.43 5.51 -0.31
CA THR A 134 -12.14 5.73 -1.73
C THR A 134 -13.34 5.44 -2.62
N ARG A 135 -13.19 5.69 -3.93
CA ARG A 135 -14.18 5.39 -4.97
C ARG A 135 -13.80 4.11 -5.69
N HIS A 136 -14.24 2.98 -5.13
CA HIS A 136 -13.94 1.65 -5.65
C HIS A 136 -15.16 0.74 -5.50
N PRO A 137 -15.31 -0.36 -6.33
CA PRO A 137 -16.48 -1.24 -6.26
C PRO A 137 -16.68 -1.93 -4.92
N VAL A 138 -15.60 -2.24 -4.22
CA VAL A 138 -15.61 -2.74 -2.83
C VAL A 138 -15.16 -1.65 -1.87
N LEU A 139 -15.46 -1.79 -0.59
CA LEU A 139 -15.01 -0.85 0.43
C LEU A 139 -13.48 -0.85 0.48
N THR A 140 -12.93 0.29 0.15
CA THR A 140 -11.49 0.53 0.09
C THR A 140 -11.14 1.82 0.82
N PHE A 141 -9.96 1.84 1.44
CA PHE A 141 -9.45 3.00 2.16
C PHE A 141 -8.09 3.45 1.65
N ALA A 142 -7.96 4.74 1.47
CA ALA A 142 -6.66 5.41 1.41
C ALA A 142 -6.06 5.50 2.81
N LEU A 143 -4.74 5.47 2.90
CA LEU A 143 -3.98 5.52 4.13
C LEU A 143 -3.12 6.78 4.18
N HIS A 144 -3.19 7.52 5.29
CA HIS A 144 -2.27 8.62 5.59
C HIS A 144 -1.46 8.22 6.84
N LEU A 145 -0.15 8.08 6.69
CA LEU A 145 0.77 7.62 7.72
C LEU A 145 1.72 8.77 8.11
N LEU A 146 1.50 9.35 9.27
CA LEU A 146 2.35 10.40 9.86
C LEU A 146 3.35 9.76 10.84
N GLU A 147 4.64 9.79 10.53
CA GLU A 147 5.68 9.41 11.51
C GLU A 147 5.79 10.48 12.60
N ARG A 148 5.45 10.11 13.84
CA ARG A 148 5.31 11.05 14.94
C ARG A 148 6.59 11.82 15.29
N ASP A 149 7.75 11.19 15.18
CA ASP A 149 9.01 11.79 15.59
C ASP A 149 9.58 12.79 14.57
N THR A 150 9.40 12.50 13.28
CA THR A 150 9.99 13.29 12.20
C THR A 150 8.98 14.22 11.53
N GLY A 151 7.68 13.98 11.73
CA GLY A 151 6.61 14.67 11.01
C GLY A 151 6.52 14.30 9.53
N LYS A 152 7.22 13.26 9.09
CA LYS A 152 7.18 12.78 7.71
C LYS A 152 5.87 12.07 7.40
N VAL A 153 5.37 12.28 6.18
CA VAL A 153 4.06 11.78 5.75
C VAL A 153 4.18 10.95 4.49
N LEU A 154 3.68 9.71 4.57
CA LEU A 154 3.38 8.86 3.42
C LEU A 154 1.86 8.79 3.25
N VAL A 155 1.35 9.01 2.04
CA VAL A 155 -0.03 8.75 1.67
C VAL A 155 -0.08 7.67 0.61
N PHE A 156 -0.95 6.68 0.78
CA PHE A 156 -1.28 5.68 -0.24
C PHE A 156 -2.78 5.81 -0.57
N THR A 157 -3.10 5.96 -1.84
CA THR A 157 -4.50 6.13 -2.27
C THR A 157 -5.35 4.87 -2.04
N GLY A 158 -4.71 3.68 -1.94
CA GLY A 158 -5.42 2.44 -2.21
C GLY A 158 -6.00 2.49 -3.63
N ASP A 159 -6.86 1.56 -3.97
CA ASP A 159 -7.56 1.57 -5.26
C ASP A 159 -8.68 2.62 -5.25
N SER A 160 -8.67 3.49 -6.24
CA SER A 160 -9.65 4.56 -6.32
C SER A 160 -9.76 5.23 -7.68
N GLY A 161 -10.95 5.52 -8.11
CA GLY A 161 -11.19 6.60 -9.06
C GLY A 161 -10.95 7.98 -8.43
N TYR A 162 -10.95 9.02 -9.27
CA TYR A 162 -10.68 10.38 -8.82
C TYR A 162 -11.69 10.89 -7.79
N LEU A 163 -11.16 11.49 -6.70
CA LEU A 163 -11.88 12.22 -5.66
C LEU A 163 -11.12 13.52 -5.36
N ASP A 164 -11.85 14.64 -5.27
CA ASP A 164 -11.24 15.93 -4.87
C ASP A 164 -10.70 15.90 -3.43
N ASP A 165 -11.26 15.07 -2.56
CA ASP A 165 -10.87 14.88 -1.17
C ASP A 165 -9.40 14.45 -1.02
N PHE A 166 -8.82 13.79 -2.02
CA PHE A 166 -7.40 13.45 -2.04
C PHE A 166 -6.49 14.67 -1.93
N CYS A 167 -6.94 15.83 -2.44
CA CYS A 167 -6.13 17.04 -2.40
C CYS A 167 -5.88 17.54 -0.97
N GLU A 168 -6.86 17.40 -0.08
CA GLU A 168 -6.68 17.73 1.34
C GLU A 168 -6.07 16.55 2.11
N PHE A 169 -6.48 15.31 1.80
CA PHE A 169 -5.96 14.11 2.48
C PHE A 169 -4.46 13.90 2.27
N ALA A 170 -3.94 14.21 1.09
CA ALA A 170 -2.51 14.11 0.76
C ALA A 170 -1.74 15.43 0.90
N LYS A 171 -2.34 16.45 1.53
CA LYS A 171 -1.77 17.80 1.60
C LYS A 171 -0.38 17.82 2.24
N ASN A 172 0.59 18.35 1.47
CA ASN A 172 1.99 18.47 1.85
C ASN A 172 2.68 17.12 2.17
N ALA A 173 2.15 15.99 1.73
CA ALA A 173 2.79 14.70 1.93
C ALA A 173 4.21 14.67 1.35
N ASP A 174 5.12 13.99 2.05
CA ASP A 174 6.48 13.77 1.54
C ASP A 174 6.45 12.81 0.35
N VAL A 175 5.62 11.76 0.43
CA VAL A 175 5.40 10.79 -0.66
C VAL A 175 3.91 10.51 -0.82
N LEU A 176 3.43 10.54 -2.06
CA LEU A 176 2.13 9.98 -2.47
C LEU A 176 2.38 8.74 -3.33
N LEU A 177 1.96 7.58 -2.83
CA LEU A 177 1.76 6.38 -3.64
C LEU A 177 0.37 6.46 -4.25
N ALA A 178 0.26 6.55 -5.58
CA ALA A 178 -1.01 6.69 -6.26
C ALA A 178 -1.31 5.48 -7.14
N ASP A 179 -2.48 4.87 -6.95
CA ASP A 179 -3.08 3.97 -7.92
C ASP A 179 -3.07 4.64 -9.30
N THR A 180 -2.55 3.96 -10.30
CA THR A 180 -2.39 4.52 -11.66
C THR A 180 -2.54 3.43 -12.70
N TYR A 181 -3.72 2.84 -12.75
CA TYR A 181 -4.00 1.72 -13.65
C TYR A 181 -4.30 2.17 -15.08
N PHE A 182 -4.82 3.40 -15.29
CA PHE A 182 -5.30 3.84 -16.59
C PHE A 182 -4.44 4.95 -17.22
N PHE A 183 -4.27 4.83 -18.55
CA PHE A 183 -3.79 5.94 -19.38
C PHE A 183 -4.89 7.00 -19.51
N THR A 184 -4.51 8.25 -19.66
CA THR A 184 -5.42 9.40 -19.63
C THR A 184 -6.55 9.33 -20.66
N GLU A 185 -6.29 8.78 -21.85
CA GLU A 185 -7.26 8.69 -22.92
C GLU A 185 -8.11 7.40 -22.89
N THR A 186 -7.82 6.50 -21.95
CA THR A 186 -8.55 5.24 -21.84
C THR A 186 -9.97 5.50 -21.34
N LYS A 187 -10.96 5.08 -22.11
CA LYS A 187 -12.35 5.05 -21.60
C LYS A 187 -12.48 3.91 -20.59
N HIS A 188 -12.73 4.25 -19.35
CA HIS A 188 -12.75 3.28 -18.24
C HIS A 188 -13.85 3.60 -17.21
N ALA A 189 -14.19 2.62 -16.39
CA ALA A 189 -14.98 2.86 -15.19
C ALA A 189 -14.15 3.71 -14.19
N PRO A 190 -14.79 4.59 -13.40
CA PRO A 190 -14.06 5.47 -12.46
C PRO A 190 -13.65 4.72 -11.18
N THR A 191 -12.97 3.61 -11.32
CA THR A 191 -12.55 2.69 -10.23
C THR A 191 -11.07 2.80 -9.88
N HIS A 192 -10.28 3.37 -10.80
CA HIS A 192 -8.85 3.63 -10.65
C HIS A 192 -8.52 4.99 -11.25
N LEU A 193 -7.40 5.58 -10.80
CA LEU A 193 -6.90 6.83 -11.35
C LEU A 193 -6.27 6.63 -12.74
N THR A 194 -6.37 7.66 -13.55
CA THR A 194 -5.45 7.88 -14.67
C THR A 194 -4.18 8.55 -14.19
N ALA A 195 -3.10 8.40 -14.95
CA ALA A 195 -1.82 9.06 -14.64
C ALA A 195 -1.97 10.59 -14.51
N LYS A 196 -2.80 11.21 -15.36
CA LYS A 196 -3.09 12.65 -15.30
C LYS A 196 -3.83 13.05 -14.02
N GLU A 197 -4.75 12.22 -13.55
CA GLU A 197 -5.48 12.46 -12.29
C GLU A 197 -4.55 12.35 -11.09
N ALA A 198 -3.69 11.33 -11.03
CA ALA A 198 -2.66 11.20 -10.01
C ALA A 198 -1.73 12.43 -9.97
N GLY A 199 -1.27 12.92 -11.13
CA GLY A 199 -0.49 14.14 -11.24
C GLY A 199 -1.23 15.39 -10.76
N LYS A 200 -2.52 15.54 -11.10
CA LYS A 200 -3.36 16.67 -10.62
C LYS A 200 -3.52 16.66 -9.10
N ILE A 201 -3.78 15.47 -8.50
CA ILE A 201 -3.86 15.33 -7.04
C ILE A 201 -2.55 15.77 -6.41
N ALA A 202 -1.42 15.23 -6.90
CA ALA A 202 -0.09 15.56 -6.41
C ALA A 202 0.23 17.06 -6.48
N ALA A 203 -0.13 17.73 -7.59
CA ALA A 203 0.04 19.17 -7.76
C ALA A 203 -0.79 19.98 -6.78
N LYS A 204 -2.11 19.70 -6.69
CA LYS A 204 -3.03 20.41 -5.81
C LYS A 204 -2.69 20.19 -4.33
N ALA A 205 -2.34 18.98 -3.95
CA ALA A 205 -1.93 18.61 -2.60
C ALA A 205 -0.52 19.11 -2.23
N ARG A 206 0.27 19.61 -3.18
CA ARG A 206 1.67 20.02 -3.00
C ARG A 206 2.56 18.91 -2.49
N VAL A 207 2.37 17.69 -2.99
CA VAL A 207 3.20 16.53 -2.62
C VAL A 207 4.63 16.76 -3.06
N LYS A 208 5.60 16.30 -2.26
CA LYS A 208 7.02 16.43 -2.61
C LYS A 208 7.42 15.40 -3.68
N LYS A 209 6.95 14.15 -3.56
CA LYS A 209 7.27 13.05 -4.48
C LYS A 209 6.01 12.25 -4.80
N LEU A 210 5.73 12.03 -6.08
CA LEU A 210 4.67 11.16 -6.58
C LEU A 210 5.28 9.84 -7.07
N ILE A 211 4.72 8.71 -6.60
CA ILE A 211 5.07 7.37 -7.08
C ILE A 211 3.80 6.73 -7.63
N LEU A 212 3.82 6.41 -8.91
CA LEU A 212 2.74 5.72 -9.60
C LEU A 212 2.87 4.22 -9.31
N THR A 213 1.83 3.62 -8.76
CA THR A 213 1.77 2.19 -8.43
C THR A 213 0.44 1.59 -8.92
N HIS A 214 0.18 0.34 -8.61
CA HIS A 214 -0.98 -0.38 -9.13
C HIS A 214 -1.03 -0.29 -10.66
N LEU A 215 0.12 -0.59 -11.28
CA LEU A 215 0.37 -0.35 -12.71
C LEU A 215 -0.29 -1.43 -13.57
N PRO A 216 -0.72 -1.09 -14.80
CA PRO A 216 -1.21 -2.09 -15.74
C PRO A 216 -0.06 -2.98 -16.23
N GLN A 217 -0.38 -4.23 -16.57
CA GLN A 217 0.57 -5.23 -17.10
C GLN A 217 1.06 -4.92 -18.50
N HIS A 218 0.29 -4.16 -19.24
CA HIS A 218 0.52 -3.89 -20.64
C HIS A 218 0.47 -2.39 -20.96
N GLY A 219 1.21 -1.98 -21.97
CA GLY A 219 1.28 -0.59 -22.42
C GLY A 219 2.64 0.05 -22.16
N ASP A 220 2.78 1.28 -22.58
CA ASP A 220 4.00 2.07 -22.36
C ASP A 220 3.94 2.77 -20.99
N LEU A 221 4.53 2.14 -19.99
CA LEU A 221 4.55 2.68 -18.61
C LEU A 221 5.29 4.03 -18.52
N GLU A 222 6.29 4.30 -19.35
CA GLU A 222 6.95 5.61 -19.39
C GLU A 222 5.97 6.71 -19.88
N ARG A 223 4.97 6.36 -20.68
CA ARG A 223 3.87 7.26 -21.04
C ARG A 223 3.05 7.64 -19.79
N LEU A 224 2.71 6.69 -18.89
CA LEU A 224 2.02 7.01 -17.63
C LEU A 224 2.81 8.07 -16.83
N LYS A 225 4.10 7.84 -16.67
CA LYS A 225 4.99 8.77 -15.96
C LYS A 225 5.02 10.14 -16.61
N LYS A 226 5.08 10.22 -17.94
CA LYS A 226 5.03 11.48 -18.69
C LYS A 226 3.73 12.23 -18.46
N GLU A 227 2.58 11.56 -18.59
CA GLU A 227 1.24 12.12 -18.36
C GLU A 227 1.08 12.68 -16.94
N ALA A 228 1.60 11.97 -15.92
CA ALA A 228 1.58 12.42 -14.54
C ALA A 228 2.47 13.66 -14.32
N LYS A 229 3.70 13.67 -14.87
CA LYS A 229 4.63 14.80 -14.80
C LYS A 229 4.05 16.06 -15.41
N GLU A 230 3.47 15.96 -16.61
CA GLU A 230 2.82 17.07 -17.29
C GLU A 230 1.70 17.69 -16.44
N ALA A 231 0.88 16.83 -15.80
CA ALA A 231 -0.21 17.27 -14.94
C ALA A 231 0.26 17.85 -13.60
N MET A 232 1.39 17.37 -13.07
CA MET A 232 1.98 17.82 -11.81
C MET A 232 2.75 19.14 -11.96
N CYS A 233 3.18 19.49 -13.18
CA CYS A 233 4.06 20.64 -13.45
C CYS A 233 5.38 20.59 -12.64
N LYS A 234 5.89 19.39 -12.33
CA LYS A 234 7.11 19.10 -11.57
C LYS A 234 7.81 17.87 -12.15
N GLU A 235 9.11 17.73 -11.89
CA GLU A 235 9.91 16.65 -12.47
C GLU A 235 9.85 15.31 -11.72
N GLU A 236 9.37 15.26 -10.48
CA GLU A 236 9.47 14.08 -9.62
C GLU A 236 8.20 13.22 -9.58
N ALA A 237 7.79 12.67 -10.73
CA ALA A 237 6.92 11.52 -10.80
C ALA A 237 7.76 10.27 -11.13
N LEU A 238 7.62 9.22 -10.34
CA LEU A 238 8.35 7.96 -10.48
C LEU A 238 7.36 6.82 -10.76
N LEU A 239 7.80 5.81 -11.51
CA LEU A 239 7.10 4.53 -11.59
C LEU A 239 7.60 3.63 -10.46
N ALA A 240 6.69 3.02 -9.73
CA ALA A 240 7.03 1.97 -8.79
C ALA A 240 7.68 0.78 -9.52
N LYS A 241 8.70 0.20 -8.90
CA LYS A 241 9.38 -1.00 -9.40
C LYS A 241 9.67 -1.91 -8.21
N PRO A 242 9.62 -3.24 -8.36
CA PRO A 242 10.05 -4.16 -7.32
C PRO A 242 11.44 -3.79 -6.80
N HIS A 243 11.64 -3.92 -5.51
CA HIS A 243 12.87 -3.58 -4.75
C HIS A 243 13.30 -2.11 -4.77
N MET A 244 12.47 -1.20 -5.31
CA MET A 244 12.70 0.23 -5.21
C MET A 244 12.63 0.67 -3.74
N ILE A 245 13.68 1.33 -3.26
CA ILE A 245 13.76 1.88 -1.91
C ILE A 245 13.64 3.41 -1.97
N VAL A 246 12.80 3.97 -1.12
CA VAL A 246 12.56 5.41 -1.02
C VAL A 246 12.75 5.84 0.43
N GLU A 247 13.73 6.69 0.68
CA GLU A 247 13.87 7.39 1.96
C GLU A 247 12.91 8.60 2.00
N ILE A 248 12.17 8.71 3.11
CA ILE A 248 11.12 9.72 3.30
C ILE A 248 11.48 10.68 4.43
#